data_76058052ae5fff8f11f8aac551689baa
#
_entry.id   76058052ae5fff8f11f8aac551689baa
#
_cell.length_a   1.000
_cell.length_b   1.000
_cell.length_c   1.000
_cell.angle_alpha   90.00
_cell.angle_beta   90.00
_cell.angle_gamma   90.00
#
_symmetry.space_group_name_H-M   'P 1'
#
loop_
_entity.id
_entity.type
_entity.pdbx_description
1 polymer ?
#
loop_
_entity_poly.entity_id
_entity_poly.type
_entity_poly.pdbx_seq_one_letter_code
_entity_poly.pdbx_strand_id
1 'polypeptide(L)'
;GLRIVTYMRDRANEFSERYHHNYSVLATPAEGLSGRFTKIDRAQFGVIEGVTDRDYYTNSNHVPVYYHCTARHKAEVEAPYHDLTRGGHIFYVEIDGDATHNPQVIQRIVDMMDKYNMGYGSVNHNRNRCMNCGYENAAAHLDKCPKCGSTNIDRLQRITGYLVGTTD
;
A
#
# COMPACT_ATOMS: atom_id res chain seq x y z
N GLY A 1 2.37 14.21 10.73
CA GLY A 1 3.23 13.39 9.83
C GLY A 1 4.22 14.27 9.08
N LEU A 2 3.76 15.17 8.18
CA LEU A 2 4.64 15.89 7.23
C LEU A 2 5.79 16.65 7.92
N ARG A 3 5.52 17.42 8.99
CA ARG A 3 6.56 18.14 9.74
C ARG A 3 7.65 17.22 10.30
N ILE A 4 7.29 16.02 10.74
CA ILE A 4 8.25 15.03 11.28
C ILE A 4 9.15 14.54 10.16
N VAL A 5 8.57 14.13 9.03
CA VAL A 5 9.34 13.60 7.90
C VAL A 5 10.21 14.67 7.26
N THR A 6 9.74 15.94 7.20
CA THR A 6 10.57 17.08 6.78
C THR A 6 11.77 17.24 7.68
N TYR A 7 11.57 17.23 9.00
CA TYR A 7 12.68 17.31 9.95
C TYR A 7 13.68 16.16 9.79
N MET A 8 13.20 14.93 9.61
CA MET A 8 14.07 13.77 9.37
C MET A 8 14.91 13.94 8.09
N ARG A 9 14.28 14.40 6.99
CA ARG A 9 14.99 14.69 5.73
C ARG A 9 16.05 15.76 5.91
N ASP A 10 15.72 16.85 6.59
CA ASP A 10 16.68 17.96 6.82
C ASP A 10 17.87 17.48 7.66
N ARG A 11 17.63 16.67 8.68
CA ARG A 11 18.70 16.04 9.46
C ARG A 11 19.56 15.09 8.64
N ALA A 12 18.95 14.27 7.79
CA ALA A 12 19.69 13.38 6.87
C ALA A 12 20.62 14.19 5.94
N ASN A 13 20.14 15.31 5.41
CA ASN A 13 20.95 16.20 4.56
C ASN A 13 22.14 16.78 5.33
N GLU A 14 21.94 17.29 6.55
CA GLU A 14 23.02 17.81 7.39
C GLU A 14 24.08 16.74 7.69
N PHE A 15 23.65 15.51 7.97
CA PHE A 15 24.58 14.40 8.18
C PHE A 15 25.33 14.03 6.90
N SER A 16 24.65 14.09 5.74
CA SER A 16 25.32 13.87 4.45
C SER A 16 26.46 14.87 4.22
N GLU A 17 26.22 16.15 4.49
CA GLU A 17 27.24 17.19 4.38
C GLU A 17 28.36 16.99 5.40
N ARG A 18 28.00 16.75 6.66
CA ARG A 18 28.96 16.64 7.78
C ARG A 18 29.90 15.44 7.65
N TYR A 19 29.37 14.30 7.22
CA TYR A 19 30.13 13.04 7.22
C TYR A 19 30.56 12.60 5.81
N HIS A 20 30.20 13.37 4.79
CA HIS A 20 30.48 13.04 3.38
C HIS A 20 29.95 11.65 2.96
N HIS A 21 28.80 11.27 3.50
CA HIS A 21 28.06 10.07 3.17
C HIS A 21 26.67 10.42 2.69
N ASN A 22 26.07 9.54 1.89
CA ASN A 22 24.74 9.76 1.37
C ASN A 22 23.70 9.16 2.34
N TYR A 23 23.02 10.01 3.08
CA TYR A 23 21.89 9.64 3.94
C TYR A 23 20.57 10.06 3.30
N SER A 24 19.57 9.22 3.39
CA SER A 24 18.22 9.52 2.87
C SER A 24 17.14 8.94 3.77
N VAL A 25 15.94 9.51 3.70
CA VAL A 25 14.76 8.97 4.38
C VAL A 25 14.08 7.98 3.45
N LEU A 26 13.65 6.86 4.00
CA LEU A 26 12.92 5.80 3.33
C LEU A 26 11.52 5.67 3.94
N ALA A 27 10.50 5.62 3.09
CA ALA A 27 9.14 5.25 3.47
C ALA A 27 8.99 3.72 3.36
N THR A 28 9.40 3.00 4.42
CA THR A 28 9.47 1.53 4.41
C THR A 28 8.07 0.91 4.50
N PRO A 29 7.70 -0.03 3.62
CA PRO A 29 6.54 -0.87 3.83
C PRO A 29 6.85 -1.88 4.95
N ALA A 30 6.28 -1.68 6.12
CA ALA A 30 6.57 -2.47 7.33
C ALA A 30 5.73 -3.77 7.41
N GLU A 31 5.30 -4.31 6.33
CA GLU A 31 4.51 -5.52 6.05
C GLU A 31 4.08 -6.35 7.28
N GLY A 32 4.84 -7.36 7.67
CA GLY A 32 4.51 -8.22 8.81
C GLY A 32 4.66 -7.56 10.18
N LEU A 33 5.32 -6.41 10.28
CA LEU A 33 5.54 -5.72 11.55
C LEU A 33 4.34 -4.86 11.97
N SER A 34 3.56 -4.36 11.02
CA SER A 34 2.42 -3.47 11.30
C SER A 34 1.40 -4.12 12.24
N GLY A 35 1.02 -5.38 12.02
CA GLY A 35 0.13 -6.13 12.90
C GLY A 35 0.82 -6.61 14.19
N ARG A 36 2.10 -6.95 14.12
CA ARG A 36 2.86 -7.39 15.29
C ARG A 36 2.99 -6.29 16.34
N PHE A 37 3.34 -5.08 15.91
CA PHE A 37 3.49 -3.95 16.83
C PHE A 37 2.17 -3.53 17.45
N THR A 38 1.06 -3.56 16.71
CA THR A 38 -0.26 -3.27 17.28
C THR A 38 -0.60 -4.23 18.42
N LYS A 39 -0.28 -5.53 18.28
CA LYS A 39 -0.49 -6.52 19.36
C LYS A 39 0.34 -6.22 20.60
N ILE A 40 1.61 -5.85 20.42
CA ILE A 40 2.53 -5.51 21.52
C ILE A 40 2.05 -4.24 22.24
N ASP A 41 1.76 -3.19 21.48
CA ASP A 41 1.36 -1.90 22.03
C ASP A 41 -0.01 -1.99 22.73
N ARG A 42 -0.94 -2.76 22.17
CA ARG A 42 -2.23 -3.03 22.80
C ARG A 42 -2.09 -3.78 24.13
N ALA A 43 -1.15 -4.72 24.22
CA ALA A 43 -0.86 -5.40 25.46
C ALA A 43 -0.23 -4.49 26.51
N GLN A 44 0.59 -3.54 26.11
CA GLN A 44 1.31 -2.62 26.99
C GLN A 44 0.48 -1.40 27.39
N PHE A 45 -0.25 -0.80 26.45
CA PHE A 45 -0.93 0.50 26.60
C PHE A 45 -2.45 0.40 26.57
N GLY A 46 -3.01 -0.77 26.30
CA GLY A 46 -4.45 -0.98 26.10
C GLY A 46 -4.93 -0.55 24.71
N VAL A 47 -6.24 -0.55 24.54
CA VAL A 47 -6.89 -0.09 23.31
C VAL A 47 -7.03 1.41 23.36
N ILE A 48 -6.37 2.11 22.44
CA ILE A 48 -6.42 3.57 22.28
C ILE A 48 -7.07 3.86 20.94
N GLU A 49 -8.20 4.58 20.95
CA GLU A 49 -8.93 4.94 19.74
C GLU A 49 -8.06 5.72 18.75
N GLY A 50 -8.11 5.32 17.48
CA GLY A 50 -7.31 5.90 16.40
C GLY A 50 -5.81 5.53 16.44
N VAL A 51 -5.37 4.70 17.41
CA VAL A 51 -3.97 4.28 17.55
C VAL A 51 -3.87 2.76 17.58
N THR A 52 -4.33 2.10 18.67
CA THR A 52 -4.21 0.65 18.84
C THR A 52 -5.55 -0.09 18.69
N ASP A 53 -6.59 0.57 18.24
CA ASP A 53 -7.94 0.03 18.06
C ASP A 53 -8.09 -0.89 16.84
N ARG A 54 -7.10 -0.89 15.92
CA ARG A 54 -7.05 -1.73 14.72
C ARG A 54 -6.03 -2.86 14.88
N ASP A 55 -6.17 -3.91 14.06
CA ASP A 55 -5.27 -5.08 14.12
C ASP A 55 -3.90 -4.83 13.51
N TYR A 56 -3.74 -3.70 12.81
CA TYR A 56 -2.47 -3.29 12.20
C TYR A 56 -2.34 -1.77 12.15
N TYR A 57 -1.11 -1.28 12.16
CA TYR A 57 -0.79 0.12 11.88
C TYR A 57 -0.77 0.38 10.39
N THR A 58 -1.10 1.61 10.01
CA THR A 58 -0.90 2.06 8.64
C THR A 58 0.59 2.08 8.30
N ASN A 59 0.93 1.48 7.18
CA ASN A 59 2.31 1.46 6.70
C ASN A 59 2.77 2.84 6.24
N SER A 60 4.03 3.16 6.56
CA SER A 60 4.72 4.32 6.02
C SER A 60 3.91 5.62 6.16
N ASN A 61 3.75 6.38 5.08
CA ASN A 61 3.02 7.64 5.02
C ASN A 61 1.69 7.50 4.25
N HIS A 62 1.17 6.29 4.15
CA HIS A 62 -0.05 6.01 3.39
C HIS A 62 -1.31 6.48 4.10
N VAL A 63 -2.32 6.80 3.30
CA VAL A 63 -3.70 6.87 3.78
C VAL A 63 -4.10 5.44 4.20
N PRO A 64 -4.70 5.28 5.40
CA PRO A 64 -5.12 3.96 5.87
C PRO A 64 -6.03 3.25 4.87
N VAL A 65 -5.78 1.95 4.64
CA VAL A 65 -6.53 1.15 3.65
C VAL A 65 -8.03 1.04 3.96
N TYR A 66 -8.42 1.18 5.22
CA TYR A 66 -9.82 1.20 5.64
C TYR A 66 -10.51 2.57 5.45
N TYR A 67 -9.76 3.60 5.06
CA TYR A 67 -10.31 4.93 4.80
C TYR A 67 -10.75 5.03 3.35
N HIS A 68 -12.07 5.08 3.14
CA HIS A 68 -12.64 5.19 1.81
C HIS A 68 -12.41 6.58 1.23
N CYS A 69 -11.56 6.65 0.23
CA CYS A 69 -11.27 7.88 -0.49
C CYS A 69 -11.02 7.61 -1.98
N THR A 70 -11.07 8.66 -2.77
CA THR A 70 -10.69 8.57 -4.19
C THR A 70 -9.18 8.45 -4.32
N ALA A 71 -8.69 7.82 -5.40
CA ALA A 71 -7.26 7.78 -5.73
C ALA A 71 -6.64 9.19 -5.79
N ARG A 72 -7.42 10.18 -6.25
CA ARG A 72 -7.00 11.58 -6.28
C ARG A 72 -6.75 12.14 -4.89
N HIS A 73 -7.70 11.96 -3.96
CA HIS A 73 -7.53 12.43 -2.59
C HIS A 73 -6.35 11.75 -1.90
N LYS A 74 -6.20 10.44 -2.13
CA LYS A 74 -5.04 9.68 -1.64
C LYS A 74 -3.73 10.27 -2.19
N ALA A 75 -3.66 10.58 -3.48
CA ALA A 75 -2.50 11.22 -4.10
C ALA A 75 -2.21 12.59 -3.48
N GLU A 76 -3.22 13.44 -3.27
CA GLU A 76 -3.06 14.76 -2.65
C GLU A 76 -2.47 14.68 -1.22
N VAL A 77 -2.82 13.64 -0.47
CA VAL A 77 -2.31 13.43 0.88
C VAL A 77 -0.89 12.84 0.88
N GLU A 78 -0.61 11.88 0.01
CA GLU A 78 0.65 11.13 0.01
C GLU A 78 1.77 11.80 -0.78
N ALA A 79 1.46 12.53 -1.85
CA ALA A 79 2.46 13.16 -2.73
C ALA A 79 3.50 14.03 -1.99
N PRO A 80 3.14 14.86 -1.01
CA PRO A 80 4.13 15.68 -0.31
C PRO A 80 5.22 14.89 0.40
N TYR A 81 5.01 13.60 0.68
CA TYR A 81 6.01 12.75 1.31
C TYR A 81 7.01 12.16 0.32
N HIS A 82 6.65 12.06 -0.98
CA HIS A 82 7.50 11.45 -1.98
C HIS A 82 8.84 12.20 -2.14
N ASP A 83 8.80 13.52 -2.20
CA ASP A 83 10.03 14.35 -2.25
C ASP A 83 10.88 14.27 -0.97
N LEU A 84 10.27 13.94 0.16
CA LEU A 84 10.94 13.83 1.44
C LEU A 84 11.58 12.46 1.68
N THR A 85 11.11 11.44 0.98
CA THR A 85 11.51 10.04 1.17
C THR A 85 12.23 9.48 -0.05
N ARG A 86 13.30 10.16 -0.47
CA ARG A 86 14.07 9.82 -1.68
C ARG A 86 14.84 8.50 -1.58
N GLY A 87 14.99 7.95 -0.39
CA GLY A 87 15.54 6.61 -0.18
C GLY A 87 14.63 5.49 -0.69
N GLY A 88 13.36 5.76 -0.86
CA GLY A 88 12.35 4.87 -1.41
C GLY A 88 10.96 5.21 -0.92
N HIS A 89 9.99 5.11 -1.79
CA HIS A 89 8.55 5.29 -1.52
C HIS A 89 7.76 4.57 -2.60
N ILE A 90 6.49 4.32 -2.34
CA ILE A 90 5.57 3.75 -3.33
C ILE A 90 4.17 4.30 -3.10
N PHE A 91 3.46 4.60 -4.18
CA PHE A 91 2.05 4.96 -4.17
C PHE A 91 1.23 3.76 -4.64
N TYR A 92 0.27 3.33 -3.83
CA TYR A 92 -0.61 2.20 -4.16
C TYR A 92 -2.01 2.70 -4.53
N VAL A 93 -2.51 2.23 -5.67
CA VAL A 93 -3.91 2.40 -6.06
C VAL A 93 -4.55 1.02 -6.18
N GLU A 94 -5.57 0.80 -5.37
CA GLU A 94 -6.39 -0.41 -5.45
C GLU A 94 -7.50 -0.18 -6.48
N ILE A 95 -7.60 -1.05 -7.46
CA ILE A 95 -8.71 -1.06 -8.42
C ILE A 95 -9.52 -2.33 -8.25
N ASP A 96 -10.85 -2.18 -8.36
CA ASP A 96 -11.76 -3.30 -8.40
C ASP A 96 -11.98 -3.76 -9.84
N GLY A 97 -11.79 -5.06 -10.08
CA GLY A 97 -12.00 -5.67 -11.38
C GLY A 97 -10.76 -5.70 -12.29
N ASP A 98 -10.98 -6.05 -13.53
CA ASP A 98 -9.96 -6.25 -14.55
C ASP A 98 -9.78 -5.00 -15.42
N ALA A 99 -8.61 -4.36 -15.32
CA ALA A 99 -8.26 -3.21 -16.13
C ALA A 99 -7.98 -3.54 -17.61
N THR A 100 -7.93 -4.81 -18.00
CA THR A 100 -7.65 -5.25 -19.37
C THR A 100 -8.65 -4.64 -20.37
N HIS A 101 -9.91 -4.52 -19.94
CA HIS A 101 -10.97 -3.93 -20.74
C HIS A 101 -11.10 -2.41 -20.63
N ASN A 102 -10.33 -1.79 -19.73
CA ASN A 102 -10.30 -0.34 -19.53
C ASN A 102 -8.88 0.17 -19.24
N PRO A 103 -7.95 0.08 -20.21
CA PRO A 103 -6.56 0.49 -20.01
C PRO A 103 -6.41 1.99 -19.72
N GLN A 104 -7.42 2.80 -20.05
CA GLN A 104 -7.43 4.22 -19.75
C GLN A 104 -7.40 4.51 -18.23
N VAL A 105 -7.86 3.59 -17.39
CA VAL A 105 -7.74 3.72 -15.93
C VAL A 105 -6.28 3.79 -15.51
N ILE A 106 -5.45 2.90 -16.07
CA ILE A 106 -4.01 2.87 -15.79
C ILE A 106 -3.36 4.18 -16.27
N GLN A 107 -3.68 4.62 -17.48
CA GLN A 107 -3.16 5.89 -18.00
C GLN A 107 -3.49 7.07 -17.07
N ARG A 108 -4.75 7.18 -16.63
CA ARG A 108 -5.17 8.24 -15.69
C ARG A 108 -4.44 8.20 -14.35
N ILE A 109 -4.09 7.00 -13.87
CA ILE A 109 -3.30 6.86 -12.64
C ILE A 109 -1.88 7.35 -12.88
N VAL A 110 -1.26 6.99 -14.00
CA VAL A 110 0.08 7.46 -14.39
C VAL A 110 0.10 8.98 -14.57
N ASP A 111 -0.88 9.55 -15.29
CA ASP A 111 -1.01 11.00 -15.48
C ASP A 111 -1.18 11.73 -14.13
N MET A 112 -1.91 11.12 -13.21
CA MET A 112 -2.07 11.66 -11.87
C MET A 112 -0.76 11.60 -11.08
N MET A 113 -0.01 10.50 -11.16
CA MET A 113 1.29 10.39 -10.51
C MET A 113 2.28 11.43 -11.05
N ASP A 114 2.33 11.64 -12.36
CA ASP A 114 3.14 12.67 -13.00
C ASP A 114 2.74 14.05 -12.50
N LYS A 115 1.44 14.37 -12.51
CA LYS A 115 0.90 15.64 -12.02
C LYS A 115 1.31 15.95 -10.58
N TYR A 116 1.38 14.95 -9.73
CA TYR A 116 1.73 15.08 -8.30
C TYR A 116 3.21 14.80 -8.00
N ASN A 117 4.04 14.68 -9.03
CA ASN A 117 5.48 14.40 -8.91
C ASN A 117 5.78 13.13 -8.08
N MET A 118 5.02 12.08 -8.30
CA MET A 118 5.20 10.79 -7.65
C MET A 118 6.07 9.88 -8.50
N GLY A 119 7.28 9.56 -8.04
CA GLY A 119 8.27 8.82 -8.83
C GLY A 119 8.02 7.32 -8.98
N TYR A 120 7.22 6.71 -8.09
CA TYR A 120 6.96 5.28 -8.11
C TYR A 120 5.58 4.92 -7.57
N GLY A 121 4.88 4.03 -8.26
CA GLY A 121 3.58 3.54 -7.84
C GLY A 121 3.24 2.16 -8.37
N SER A 122 2.20 1.58 -7.78
CA SER A 122 1.65 0.29 -8.17
C SER A 122 0.13 0.36 -8.27
N VAL A 123 -0.39 -0.21 -9.32
CA VAL A 123 -1.83 -0.45 -9.45
C VAL A 123 -2.09 -1.89 -9.06
N ASN A 124 -2.83 -2.06 -7.97
CA ASN A 124 -3.14 -3.37 -7.42
C ASN A 124 -4.57 -3.76 -7.78
N HIS A 125 -4.78 -5.02 -8.04
CA HIS A 125 -6.10 -5.63 -8.23
C HIS A 125 -6.11 -7.03 -7.62
N ASN A 126 -7.28 -7.46 -7.18
CA ASN A 126 -7.48 -8.80 -6.68
C ASN A 126 -7.34 -9.83 -7.80
N ARG A 127 -6.82 -10.99 -7.49
CA ARG A 127 -6.74 -12.12 -8.41
C ARG A 127 -7.24 -13.38 -7.72
N ASN A 128 -8.28 -13.98 -8.31
CA ASN A 128 -8.82 -15.23 -7.81
C ASN A 128 -8.39 -16.35 -8.74
N ARG A 129 -7.96 -17.47 -8.18
CA ARG A 129 -7.60 -18.68 -8.91
C ARG A 129 -8.36 -19.88 -8.38
N CYS A 130 -9.07 -20.59 -9.24
CA CYS A 130 -9.66 -21.86 -8.88
C CYS A 130 -8.58 -22.94 -8.81
N MET A 131 -8.36 -23.49 -7.62
CA MET A 131 -7.35 -24.53 -7.41
C MET A 131 -7.71 -25.87 -8.07
N ASN A 132 -8.99 -26.06 -8.45
CA ASN A 132 -9.44 -27.29 -9.07
C ASN A 132 -9.27 -27.31 -10.60
N CYS A 133 -9.49 -26.20 -11.30
CA CYS A 133 -9.44 -26.16 -12.77
C CYS A 133 -8.53 -25.08 -13.36
N GLY A 134 -7.85 -24.29 -12.53
CA GLY A 134 -6.94 -23.23 -12.94
C GLY A 134 -7.63 -21.99 -13.54
N TYR A 135 -8.97 -21.86 -13.45
CA TYR A 135 -9.67 -20.65 -13.88
C TYR A 135 -9.22 -19.46 -13.04
N GLU A 136 -8.91 -18.35 -13.70
CA GLU A 136 -8.50 -17.11 -13.05
C GLU A 136 -9.41 -15.95 -13.47
N ASN A 137 -9.65 -15.02 -12.52
CA ASN A 137 -10.26 -13.73 -12.80
C ASN A 137 -9.80 -12.65 -11.82
N ALA A 138 -10.10 -11.40 -12.14
CA ALA A 138 -9.75 -10.22 -11.36
C ALA A 138 -10.96 -9.58 -10.64
N ALA A 139 -12.06 -10.30 -10.46
CA ALA A 139 -13.21 -9.79 -9.70
C ALA A 139 -12.85 -9.58 -8.23
N ALA A 140 -13.48 -8.61 -7.57
CA ALA A 140 -13.26 -8.32 -6.16
C ALA A 140 -13.52 -9.52 -5.26
N HIS A 141 -14.51 -10.34 -5.63
CA HIS A 141 -14.90 -11.51 -4.86
C HIS A 141 -15.37 -12.65 -5.80
N LEU A 142 -14.89 -13.85 -5.53
CA LEU A 142 -15.29 -15.06 -6.23
C LEU A 142 -15.47 -16.19 -5.22
N ASP A 143 -16.72 -16.56 -4.91
CA ASP A 143 -17.02 -17.65 -3.97
C ASP A 143 -17.07 -19.01 -4.65
N LYS A 144 -17.42 -19.03 -5.92
CA LYS A 144 -17.61 -20.26 -6.68
C LYS A 144 -17.06 -20.09 -8.09
N CYS A 145 -16.26 -21.06 -8.53
CA CYS A 145 -15.71 -21.06 -9.87
C CYS A 145 -16.80 -21.16 -10.93
N PRO A 146 -16.92 -20.20 -11.88
CA PRO A 146 -17.93 -20.24 -12.91
C PRO A 146 -17.70 -21.37 -13.95
N LYS A 147 -16.45 -21.89 -14.02
CA LYS A 147 -16.08 -22.93 -14.97
C LYS A 147 -16.36 -24.34 -14.45
N CYS A 148 -16.06 -24.64 -13.19
CA CYS A 148 -16.16 -26.01 -12.65
C CYS A 148 -17.03 -26.12 -11.39
N GLY A 149 -17.57 -25.01 -10.89
CA GLY A 149 -18.43 -25.00 -9.71
C GLY A 149 -17.71 -25.22 -8.37
N SER A 150 -16.38 -25.35 -8.36
CA SER A 150 -15.60 -25.54 -7.13
C SER A 150 -15.63 -24.27 -6.27
N THR A 151 -15.66 -24.46 -4.95
CA THR A 151 -15.49 -23.38 -3.94
C THR A 151 -14.05 -23.26 -3.45
N ASN A 152 -13.14 -24.12 -3.94
CA ASN A 152 -11.73 -24.04 -3.63
C ASN A 152 -11.07 -22.95 -4.48
N ILE A 153 -11.18 -21.70 -3.99
CA ILE A 153 -10.68 -20.50 -4.65
C ILE A 153 -9.53 -19.95 -3.82
N ASP A 154 -8.37 -19.84 -4.44
CA ASP A 154 -7.24 -19.09 -3.90
C ASP A 154 -7.38 -17.62 -4.29
N ARG A 155 -7.31 -16.73 -3.30
CA ARG A 155 -7.41 -15.29 -3.48
C ARG A 155 -6.05 -14.68 -3.23
N LEU A 156 -5.51 -14.07 -4.27
CA LEU A 156 -4.21 -13.43 -4.25
C LEU A 156 -4.41 -11.91 -4.28
N GLN A 157 -3.79 -11.24 -3.34
CA GLN A 157 -3.70 -9.80 -3.31
C GLN A 157 -2.26 -9.39 -3.03
N ARG A 158 -1.80 -8.33 -3.69
CA ARG A 158 -0.52 -7.73 -3.33
C ARG A 158 -0.71 -6.89 -2.08
N ILE A 159 -0.06 -7.30 -1.01
CA ILE A 159 0.05 -6.51 0.21
C ILE A 159 1.47 -5.95 0.24
N THR A 160 1.62 -4.68 -0.10
CA THR A 160 2.89 -3.95 -0.12
C THR A 160 3.95 -4.47 -1.10
N GLY A 161 4.83 -5.37 -0.77
CA GLY A 161 5.97 -5.76 -1.60
C GLY A 161 5.81 -7.08 -2.35
N TYR A 162 4.93 -7.98 -1.92
CA TYR A 162 4.76 -9.32 -2.50
C TYR A 162 3.31 -9.79 -2.52
N LEU A 163 3.04 -10.84 -3.27
CA LEU A 163 1.73 -11.48 -3.34
C LEU A 163 1.53 -12.39 -2.13
N VAL A 164 0.40 -12.26 -1.48
CA VAL A 164 -0.02 -13.08 -0.34
C VAL A 164 -1.38 -13.70 -0.63
N GLY A 165 -1.56 -14.95 -0.24
CA GLY A 165 -2.87 -15.58 -0.18
C GLY A 165 -3.71 -14.87 0.89
N THR A 166 -4.95 -14.54 0.55
CA THR A 166 -5.91 -13.88 1.47
C THR A 166 -6.96 -14.85 2.00
N THR A 167 -6.78 -16.13 1.79
CA THR A 167 -7.59 -17.18 2.41
C THR A 167 -7.04 -17.51 3.79
N ASP A 168 -7.82 -17.22 4.82
CA ASP A 168 -7.65 -17.71 6.17
C ASP A 168 -7.98 -19.21 6.23
#